data_64f63919e92a01eba4b3165de47067b3
#
_entry.id   64f63919e92a01eba4b3165de47067b3
#
_cell.length_a   1.000
_cell.length_b   1.000
_cell.length_c   1.000
_cell.angle_alpha   90.00
_cell.angle_beta   90.00
_cell.angle_gamma   90.00
#
_symmetry.space_group_name_H-M   'P 1'
#
loop_
_entity.id
_entity.type
_entity.pdbx_description
1 polymer ?
#
loop_
_entity_poly.entity_id
_entity_poly.type
_entity_poly.pdbx_seq_one_letter_code
_entity_poly.pdbx_strand_id
1 'polypeptide(L)'
;MTKKIRVTVWNEFIHEKNNKAVKDIYPDGMHATITKALKTEGDMDVRTATLEEPEHGLTEAVLKSTDVLTWWGHMAHDKVDDKIIDRVQKNVLEGMGLICLHSAHFSKIFRRMMGTTCSLKWREAGERERLWNIAPSHPITEGIGEYFELPHTEMYGERFDIPEPDQLVFISWFQGGEVFRSGCCWERGHGRIFYFRPGHETYPIYHDKNVMKVIANAVRWANPRIRQEHVCPNTKPIEKLS
;
A
#
# COMPACT_ATOMS: atom_id res chain seq x y z
N MET A 1 0.34 -19.22 -21.36
CA MET A 1 -0.03 -18.83 -19.99
C MET A 1 0.37 -17.39 -19.78
N THR A 2 -0.55 -16.54 -19.35
CA THR A 2 -0.22 -15.15 -18.98
C THR A 2 0.73 -15.15 -17.77
N LYS A 3 1.75 -14.30 -17.80
CA LYS A 3 2.72 -14.16 -16.71
C LYS A 3 1.98 -13.66 -15.46
N LYS A 4 2.13 -14.35 -14.32
CA LYS A 4 1.56 -13.92 -13.05
C LYS A 4 2.24 -12.67 -12.54
N ILE A 5 1.47 -11.80 -11.85
CA ILE A 5 1.99 -10.62 -11.14
C ILE A 5 2.75 -11.12 -9.89
N ARG A 6 4.01 -10.75 -9.74
CA ARG A 6 4.85 -11.13 -8.60
C ARG A 6 4.65 -10.11 -7.48
N VAL A 7 4.04 -10.55 -6.39
CA VAL A 7 3.69 -9.69 -5.26
C VAL A 7 4.54 -10.04 -4.04
N THR A 8 5.11 -9.03 -3.38
CA THR A 8 5.70 -9.18 -2.05
C THR A 8 4.82 -8.46 -1.04
N VAL A 9 4.31 -9.20 -0.06
CA VAL A 9 3.50 -8.64 1.03
C VAL A 9 4.40 -8.44 2.24
N TRP A 10 4.76 -7.20 2.51
CA TRP A 10 5.62 -6.81 3.64
C TRP A 10 4.80 -6.36 4.84
N ASN A 11 5.20 -6.85 6.03
CA ASN A 11 4.61 -6.47 7.31
C ASN A 11 5.71 -6.32 8.37
N GLU A 12 5.63 -5.31 9.23
CA GLU A 12 6.55 -5.21 10.37
C GLU A 12 6.43 -6.40 11.35
N PHE A 13 5.27 -7.05 11.41
CA PHE A 13 4.97 -8.28 12.16
C PHE A 13 5.37 -8.21 13.64
N ILE A 14 5.08 -7.10 14.31
CA ILE A 14 5.38 -6.88 15.73
C ILE A 14 4.12 -7.06 16.59
N HIS A 15 3.02 -6.46 16.18
CA HIS A 15 1.76 -6.51 16.95
C HIS A 15 1.29 -7.94 17.15
N GLU A 16 1.30 -8.77 16.11
CA GLU A 16 0.84 -10.14 16.15
C GLU A 16 1.70 -11.04 17.07
N LYS A 17 2.97 -10.66 17.27
CA LYS A 17 3.87 -11.37 18.20
C LYS A 17 3.66 -10.97 19.66
N ASN A 18 3.28 -9.71 19.91
CA ASN A 18 3.31 -9.11 21.24
C ASN A 18 1.92 -8.83 21.83
N ASN A 19 0.87 -8.84 21.01
CA ASN A 19 -0.50 -8.55 21.43
C ASN A 19 -1.41 -9.75 21.15
N LYS A 20 -1.93 -10.36 22.24
CA LYS A 20 -2.80 -11.53 22.12
C LYS A 20 -4.06 -11.27 21.31
N ALA A 21 -4.69 -10.09 21.46
CA ALA A 21 -5.91 -9.77 20.72
C ALA A 21 -5.65 -9.71 19.20
N VAL A 22 -4.51 -9.14 18.80
CA VAL A 22 -4.08 -9.11 17.39
C VAL A 22 -3.76 -10.52 16.89
N LYS A 23 -3.06 -11.32 17.69
CA LYS A 23 -2.74 -12.71 17.36
C LYS A 23 -3.99 -13.58 17.21
N ASP A 24 -5.02 -13.35 18.02
CA ASP A 24 -6.28 -14.08 17.92
C ASP A 24 -7.03 -13.77 16.60
N ILE A 25 -6.87 -12.55 16.06
CA ILE A 25 -7.45 -12.13 14.77
C ILE A 25 -6.57 -12.62 13.60
N TYR A 26 -5.25 -12.49 13.73
CA TYR A 26 -4.26 -12.78 12.68
C TYR A 26 -3.19 -13.74 13.19
N PRO A 27 -3.51 -15.03 13.42
CA PRO A 27 -2.62 -15.99 14.09
C PRO A 27 -1.28 -16.18 13.36
N ASP A 28 -1.28 -16.11 12.04
CA ASP A 28 -0.09 -16.21 11.17
C ASP A 28 0.40 -14.83 10.66
N GLY A 29 -0.20 -13.76 11.17
CA GLY A 29 0.08 -12.38 10.78
C GLY A 29 -0.81 -11.83 9.67
N MET A 30 -0.96 -10.51 9.63
CA MET A 30 -1.76 -9.81 8.60
C MET A 30 -1.20 -10.09 7.20
N HIS A 31 0.13 -10.16 7.04
CA HIS A 31 0.77 -10.49 5.76
C HIS A 31 0.38 -11.88 5.25
N ALA A 32 0.24 -12.86 6.14
CA ALA A 32 -0.20 -14.20 5.76
C ALA A 32 -1.67 -14.19 5.32
N THR A 33 -2.54 -13.45 6.01
CA THR A 33 -3.95 -13.28 5.67
C THR A 33 -4.12 -12.63 4.30
N ILE A 34 -3.42 -11.51 4.05
CA ILE A 34 -3.41 -10.83 2.75
C ILE A 34 -2.89 -11.77 1.65
N THR A 35 -1.78 -12.45 1.92
CA THR A 35 -1.16 -13.40 0.97
C THR A 35 -2.12 -14.52 0.60
N LYS A 36 -2.82 -15.10 1.59
CA LYS A 36 -3.80 -16.16 1.35
C LYS A 36 -4.92 -15.68 0.43
N ALA A 37 -5.46 -14.50 0.68
CA ALA A 37 -6.52 -13.92 -0.14
C ALA A 37 -6.01 -13.62 -1.58
N LEU A 38 -4.86 -12.98 -1.73
CA LEU A 38 -4.30 -12.67 -3.06
C LEU A 38 -3.98 -13.93 -3.89
N LYS A 39 -3.55 -15.01 -3.25
CA LYS A 39 -3.31 -16.30 -3.95
C LYS A 39 -4.57 -16.91 -4.53
N THR A 40 -5.75 -16.65 -3.97
CA THR A 40 -7.02 -17.15 -4.51
C THR A 40 -7.43 -16.51 -5.83
N GLU A 41 -6.88 -15.35 -6.17
CA GLU A 41 -7.15 -14.63 -7.42
C GLU A 41 -6.60 -15.34 -8.67
N GLY A 42 -5.61 -16.22 -8.50
CA GLY A 42 -5.06 -17.09 -9.55
C GLY A 42 -4.06 -16.44 -10.52
N ASP A 43 -4.10 -15.13 -10.69
CA ASP A 43 -3.22 -14.33 -11.57
C ASP A 43 -2.00 -13.73 -10.86
N MET A 44 -1.79 -14.05 -9.58
CA MET A 44 -0.70 -13.53 -8.75
C MET A 44 0.20 -14.65 -8.24
N ASP A 45 1.49 -14.35 -8.14
CA ASP A 45 2.51 -15.14 -7.43
C ASP A 45 2.95 -14.35 -6.20
N VAL A 46 2.56 -14.80 -5.01
CA VAL A 46 2.63 -14.00 -3.78
C VAL A 46 3.56 -14.64 -2.76
N ARG A 47 4.49 -13.84 -2.27
CA ARG A 47 5.37 -14.15 -1.13
C ARG A 47 5.20 -13.13 -0.02
N THR A 48 5.67 -13.47 1.17
CA THR A 48 5.73 -12.58 2.33
C THR A 48 7.15 -12.11 2.59
N ALA A 49 7.30 -10.99 3.29
CA ALA A 49 8.53 -10.52 3.90
C ALA A 49 8.22 -9.74 5.18
N THR A 50 9.13 -9.77 6.16
CA THR A 50 8.91 -9.13 7.46
C THR A 50 10.14 -8.36 7.95
N LEU A 51 9.93 -7.46 8.92
CA LEU A 51 10.97 -6.58 9.46
C LEU A 51 12.18 -7.33 10.02
N GLU A 52 11.96 -8.47 10.69
CA GLU A 52 13.03 -9.21 11.37
C GLU A 52 13.84 -10.13 10.45
N GLU A 53 13.42 -10.31 9.21
CA GLU A 53 14.21 -11.05 8.23
C GLU A 53 15.50 -10.29 7.87
N PRO A 54 16.58 -11.00 7.44
CA PRO A 54 17.77 -10.34 6.91
C PRO A 54 17.41 -9.33 5.82
N GLU A 55 17.96 -8.12 5.91
CA GLU A 55 17.58 -6.98 5.03
C GLU A 55 16.06 -6.74 4.97
N HIS A 56 15.36 -7.02 6.08
CA HIS A 56 13.89 -6.93 6.19
C HIS A 56 13.13 -7.74 5.12
N GLY A 57 13.73 -8.83 4.63
CA GLY A 57 13.20 -9.64 3.54
C GLY A 57 13.17 -8.93 2.18
N LEU A 58 13.78 -7.72 2.07
CA LEU A 58 13.74 -6.85 0.89
C LEU A 58 15.12 -6.71 0.24
N THR A 59 15.79 -7.85 0.01
CA THR A 59 17.07 -7.89 -0.70
C THR A 59 16.93 -7.37 -2.13
N GLU A 60 18.05 -7.00 -2.76
CA GLU A 60 18.07 -6.58 -4.16
C GLU A 60 17.42 -7.61 -5.10
N ALA A 61 17.72 -8.90 -4.89
CA ALA A 61 17.14 -10.00 -5.66
C ALA A 61 15.63 -10.11 -5.47
N VAL A 62 15.15 -9.93 -4.23
CA VAL A 62 13.72 -9.91 -3.89
C VAL A 62 13.01 -8.78 -4.63
N LEU A 63 13.52 -7.54 -4.55
CA LEU A 63 12.87 -6.39 -5.17
C LEU A 63 12.90 -6.44 -6.70
N LYS A 64 14.00 -6.91 -7.31
CA LYS A 64 14.06 -7.16 -8.77
C LYS A 64 13.04 -8.19 -9.26
N SER A 65 12.68 -9.14 -8.41
CA SER A 65 11.68 -10.15 -8.70
C SER A 65 10.27 -9.80 -8.18
N THR A 66 10.05 -8.58 -7.71
CA THR A 66 8.75 -8.06 -7.24
C THR A 66 8.19 -7.09 -8.26
N ASP A 67 6.96 -7.31 -8.71
CA ASP A 67 6.23 -6.37 -9.56
C ASP A 67 5.45 -5.36 -8.71
N VAL A 68 4.86 -5.81 -7.60
CA VAL A 68 4.13 -4.96 -6.66
C VAL A 68 4.51 -5.30 -5.22
N LEU A 69 4.86 -4.29 -4.45
CA LEU A 69 5.12 -4.38 -3.02
C LEU A 69 3.94 -3.82 -2.23
N THR A 70 3.34 -4.61 -1.33
CA THR A 70 2.41 -4.07 -0.32
C THR A 70 3.17 -3.82 0.97
N TRP A 71 2.85 -2.73 1.65
CA TRP A 71 3.53 -2.29 2.86
C TRP A 71 2.55 -2.04 3.99
N TRP A 72 2.69 -2.78 5.07
CA TRP A 72 2.02 -2.50 6.33
C TRP A 72 3.05 -2.31 7.45
N GLY A 73 2.99 -1.22 8.18
CA GLY A 73 3.84 -0.93 9.34
C GLY A 73 3.16 0.09 10.23
N HIS A 74 3.38 0.04 11.55
CA HIS A 74 2.71 0.87 12.54
C HIS A 74 3.69 1.42 13.60
N MET A 75 4.24 0.56 14.45
CA MET A 75 5.02 1.00 15.60
C MET A 75 6.54 0.96 15.39
N ALA A 76 7.01 0.42 14.28
CA ALA A 76 8.42 0.18 14.03
C ALA A 76 8.95 0.84 12.75
N HIS A 77 8.32 1.91 12.31
CA HIS A 77 8.77 2.65 11.12
C HIS A 77 10.25 3.03 11.18
N ASP A 78 10.73 3.43 12.36
CA ASP A 78 12.11 3.87 12.56
C ASP A 78 13.13 2.72 12.52
N LYS A 79 12.68 1.48 12.75
CA LYS A 79 13.54 0.29 12.70
C LYS A 79 13.87 -0.17 11.28
N VAL A 80 13.18 0.34 10.29
CA VAL A 80 13.49 0.00 8.90
C VAL A 80 14.75 0.76 8.47
N ASP A 81 15.76 0.03 8.03
CA ASP A 81 17.03 0.59 7.59
C ASP A 81 16.85 1.55 6.38
N ASP A 82 17.51 2.70 6.44
CA ASP A 82 17.43 3.69 5.35
C ASP A 82 17.98 3.15 4.03
N LYS A 83 19.00 2.26 4.07
CA LYS A 83 19.50 1.55 2.88
C LYS A 83 18.44 0.69 2.20
N ILE A 84 17.54 0.09 2.97
CA ILE A 84 16.42 -0.70 2.43
C ILE A 84 15.39 0.26 1.82
N ILE A 85 15.12 1.38 2.48
CA ILE A 85 14.23 2.42 1.95
C ILE A 85 14.77 3.00 0.63
N ASP A 86 16.08 3.28 0.54
CA ASP A 86 16.73 3.74 -0.70
C ASP A 86 16.51 2.74 -1.84
N ARG A 87 16.69 1.45 -1.53
CA ARG A 87 16.49 0.37 -2.50
C ARG A 87 15.03 0.26 -2.94
N VAL A 88 14.09 0.32 -2.00
CA VAL A 88 12.65 0.30 -2.32
C VAL A 88 12.26 1.52 -3.16
N GLN A 89 12.70 2.72 -2.78
CA GLN A 89 12.45 3.94 -3.54
C GLN A 89 12.97 3.82 -4.99
N LYS A 90 14.22 3.37 -5.16
CA LYS A 90 14.81 3.15 -6.49
C LYS A 90 13.90 2.23 -7.32
N ASN A 91 13.52 1.08 -6.78
CA ASN A 91 12.67 0.11 -7.49
C ASN A 91 11.28 0.70 -7.82
N VAL A 92 10.68 1.52 -6.95
CA VAL A 92 9.41 2.21 -7.25
C VAL A 92 9.61 3.20 -8.40
N LEU A 93 10.64 4.04 -8.36
CA LEU A 93 10.92 5.00 -9.44
C LEU A 93 11.20 4.31 -10.78
N GLU A 94 11.78 3.11 -10.75
CA GLU A 94 12.00 2.27 -11.92
C GLU A 94 10.75 1.54 -12.42
N GLY A 95 9.62 1.59 -11.69
CA GLY A 95 8.34 1.05 -12.13
C GLY A 95 7.68 0.02 -11.22
N MET A 96 8.29 -0.41 -10.10
CA MET A 96 7.63 -1.28 -9.14
C MET A 96 6.41 -0.59 -8.54
N GLY A 97 5.27 -1.28 -8.47
CA GLY A 97 4.10 -0.78 -7.76
C GLY A 97 4.30 -0.78 -6.24
N LEU A 98 3.74 0.20 -5.55
CA LEU A 98 3.74 0.29 -4.09
C LEU A 98 2.33 0.51 -3.56
N ILE A 99 1.88 -0.37 -2.67
CA ILE A 99 0.59 -0.24 -2.00
C ILE A 99 0.85 -0.06 -0.50
N CYS A 100 0.54 1.12 0.01
CA CYS A 100 0.69 1.46 1.42
C CYS A 100 -0.65 1.30 2.14
N LEU A 101 -0.68 0.46 3.16
CA LEU A 101 -1.89 0.09 3.87
C LEU A 101 -1.92 0.76 5.25
N HIS A 102 -3.05 1.39 5.57
CA HIS A 102 -3.36 1.93 6.90
C HIS A 102 -2.27 2.84 7.46
N SER A 103 -1.68 2.49 8.59
CA SER A 103 -0.63 3.22 9.30
C SER A 103 0.68 3.34 8.50
N ALA A 104 0.82 2.63 7.38
CA ALA A 104 1.95 2.81 6.47
C ALA A 104 2.05 4.23 5.86
N HIS A 105 1.04 5.10 6.06
CA HIS A 105 1.15 6.53 5.72
C HIS A 105 2.36 7.19 6.42
N PHE A 106 2.73 6.72 7.61
CA PHE A 106 3.83 7.25 8.40
C PHE A 106 5.16 6.52 8.16
N SER A 107 5.18 5.49 7.30
CA SER A 107 6.40 4.76 6.94
C SER A 107 7.43 5.67 6.25
N LYS A 108 8.71 5.37 6.46
CA LYS A 108 9.81 6.09 5.80
C LYS A 108 9.65 6.11 4.28
N ILE A 109 9.25 4.99 3.69
CA ILE A 109 9.07 4.92 2.23
C ILE A 109 7.93 5.80 1.74
N PHE A 110 6.76 5.77 2.39
CA PHE A 110 5.64 6.59 1.94
C PHE A 110 5.93 8.08 2.09
N ARG A 111 6.45 8.52 3.25
CA ARG A 111 6.84 9.91 3.49
C ARG A 111 7.88 10.39 2.47
N ARG A 112 8.84 9.56 2.12
CA ARG A 112 9.87 9.88 1.11
C ARG A 112 9.26 10.05 -0.28
N MET A 113 8.32 9.18 -0.66
CA MET A 113 7.65 9.26 -1.96
C MET A 113 6.67 10.43 -2.05
N MET A 114 6.10 10.86 -0.93
CA MET A 114 5.15 11.99 -0.87
C MET A 114 5.85 13.34 -0.68
N GLY A 115 6.99 13.39 0.01
CA GLY A 115 7.71 14.64 0.29
C GLY A 115 7.03 15.54 1.31
N THR A 116 6.12 15.02 2.13
CA THR A 116 5.38 15.74 3.19
C THR A 116 5.46 14.98 4.51
N THR A 117 4.85 15.50 5.58
CA THR A 117 4.86 14.82 6.87
C THR A 117 4.03 13.55 6.87
N CYS A 118 3.03 13.45 5.98
CA CYS A 118 2.00 12.42 5.91
C CYS A 118 1.23 12.25 7.24
N SER A 119 1.20 13.31 8.07
CA SER A 119 0.47 13.35 9.32
C SER A 119 -1.04 13.46 9.07
N LEU A 120 -1.81 12.97 10.02
CA LEU A 120 -3.28 12.98 9.98
C LEU A 120 -3.85 13.02 11.41
N LYS A 121 -5.16 13.16 11.53
CA LYS A 121 -5.88 12.97 12.81
C LYS A 121 -6.33 11.52 12.92
N TRP A 122 -6.31 10.99 14.13
CA TRP A 122 -6.77 9.63 14.39
C TRP A 122 -7.49 9.51 15.74
N ARG A 123 -8.35 8.51 15.83
CA ARG A 123 -9.04 8.13 17.08
C ARG A 123 -9.38 6.64 17.03
N GLU A 124 -8.96 5.89 18.04
CA GLU A 124 -9.32 4.48 18.18
C GLU A 124 -10.51 4.34 19.13
N ALA A 125 -11.71 4.22 18.56
CA ALA A 125 -12.96 4.09 19.31
C ALA A 125 -13.89 3.00 18.74
N GLY A 126 -13.41 2.17 17.83
CA GLY A 126 -14.20 1.09 17.21
C GLY A 126 -15.37 1.59 16.40
N GLU A 127 -15.21 2.69 15.70
CA GLU A 127 -16.26 3.34 14.94
C GLU A 127 -16.59 2.61 13.63
N ARG A 128 -17.83 2.76 13.19
CA ARG A 128 -18.21 2.35 11.84
C ARG A 128 -17.60 3.31 10.82
N GLU A 129 -17.08 2.74 9.74
CA GLU A 129 -16.60 3.45 8.57
C GLU A 129 -17.45 3.10 7.35
N ARG A 130 -17.77 4.09 6.54
CA ARG A 130 -18.30 3.91 5.18
C ARG A 130 -17.31 4.46 4.18
N LEU A 131 -16.86 3.57 3.29
CA LEU A 131 -15.97 3.93 2.18
C LEU A 131 -16.81 4.16 0.92
N TRP A 132 -16.90 5.40 0.48
CA TRP A 132 -17.56 5.79 -0.75
C TRP A 132 -16.64 5.60 -1.95
N ASN A 133 -17.12 4.88 -2.95
CA ASN A 133 -16.47 4.76 -4.24
C ASN A 133 -16.78 6.01 -5.08
N ILE A 134 -15.83 6.91 -5.21
CA ILE A 134 -16.00 8.18 -5.93
C ILE A 134 -15.41 8.16 -7.34
N ALA A 135 -14.83 7.04 -7.74
CA ALA A 135 -14.25 6.81 -9.07
C ALA A 135 -14.71 5.46 -9.64
N PRO A 136 -16.00 5.27 -9.96
CA PRO A 136 -16.57 3.95 -10.31
C PRO A 136 -16.01 3.33 -11.59
N SER A 137 -15.35 4.11 -12.45
CA SER A 137 -14.66 3.62 -13.65
C SER A 137 -13.17 3.33 -13.45
N HIS A 138 -12.64 3.57 -12.25
CA HIS A 138 -11.22 3.31 -11.96
C HIS A 138 -10.99 1.81 -11.76
N PRO A 139 -9.89 1.21 -12.28
CA PRO A 139 -9.62 -0.23 -12.15
C PRO A 139 -9.61 -0.75 -10.71
N ILE A 140 -9.18 0.07 -9.74
CA ILE A 140 -9.16 -0.32 -8.32
C ILE A 140 -10.58 -0.55 -7.77
N THR A 141 -11.59 0.08 -8.31
CA THR A 141 -12.99 -0.03 -7.85
C THR A 141 -13.80 -1.08 -8.59
N GLU A 142 -13.18 -1.86 -9.48
CA GLU A 142 -13.87 -2.89 -10.23
C GLU A 142 -14.60 -3.88 -9.30
N GLY A 143 -15.91 -4.02 -9.52
CA GLY A 143 -16.80 -4.86 -8.72
C GLY A 143 -17.01 -4.40 -7.27
N ILE A 144 -16.65 -3.16 -6.94
CA ILE A 144 -17.06 -2.46 -5.72
C ILE A 144 -18.30 -1.63 -6.06
N GLY A 145 -19.34 -1.72 -5.21
CA GLY A 145 -20.55 -0.93 -5.36
C GLY A 145 -20.32 0.56 -5.09
N GLU A 146 -21.41 1.30 -4.90
CA GLU A 146 -21.37 2.72 -4.57
C GLU A 146 -20.59 2.99 -3.28
N TYR A 147 -20.71 2.10 -2.30
CA TYR A 147 -19.94 2.11 -1.06
C TYR A 147 -19.87 0.72 -0.45
N PHE A 148 -19.03 0.55 0.56
CA PHE A 148 -19.08 -0.54 1.52
C PHE A 148 -18.80 -0.04 2.93
N GLU A 149 -19.14 -0.84 3.95
CA GLU A 149 -18.97 -0.46 5.35
C GLU A 149 -18.10 -1.46 6.10
N LEU A 150 -17.31 -0.92 7.02
CA LEU A 150 -16.60 -1.67 8.05
C LEU A 150 -17.28 -1.36 9.38
N PRO A 151 -17.77 -2.38 10.12
CA PRO A 151 -18.57 -2.15 11.33
C PRO A 151 -17.76 -1.52 12.47
N HIS A 152 -16.47 -1.88 12.55
CA HIS A 152 -15.55 -1.40 13.60
C HIS A 152 -14.18 -1.15 13.00
N THR A 153 -13.62 0.02 13.25
CA THR A 153 -12.28 0.39 12.83
C THR A 153 -11.75 1.59 13.62
N GLU A 154 -10.46 1.89 13.46
CA GLU A 154 -9.87 3.16 13.87
C GLU A 154 -10.26 4.28 12.90
N MET A 155 -10.61 5.46 13.41
CA MET A 155 -10.90 6.64 12.60
C MET A 155 -9.61 7.35 12.20
N TYR A 156 -9.49 7.67 10.89
CA TYR A 156 -8.59 8.70 10.40
C TYR A 156 -9.40 9.88 9.85
N GLY A 157 -8.90 11.09 10.09
CA GLY A 157 -9.60 12.32 9.72
C GLY A 157 -8.71 13.34 9.00
N GLU A 158 -9.34 14.12 8.16
CA GLU A 158 -8.67 15.27 7.55
C GLU A 158 -8.25 16.31 8.62
N ARG A 159 -7.14 17.08 8.44
CA ARG A 159 -6.37 17.13 7.22
C ARG A 159 -5.32 16.01 7.19
N PHE A 160 -5.21 15.29 6.06
CA PHE A 160 -4.11 14.40 5.74
C PHE A 160 -3.05 15.18 4.96
N ASP A 161 -1.85 15.29 5.51
CA ASP A 161 -0.75 16.10 4.95
C ASP A 161 0.00 15.30 3.85
N ILE A 162 -0.64 15.19 2.71
CA ILE A 162 -0.12 14.55 1.50
C ILE A 162 -0.24 15.51 0.30
N PRO A 163 0.62 15.37 -0.74
CA PRO A 163 0.40 16.08 -1.98
C PRO A 163 -0.92 15.66 -2.61
N GLU A 164 -1.49 16.55 -3.42
CA GLU A 164 -2.70 16.24 -4.19
C GLU A 164 -2.52 14.88 -4.88
N PRO A 165 -3.44 13.92 -4.69
CA PRO A 165 -3.37 12.66 -5.41
C PRO A 165 -3.71 12.88 -6.90
N ASP A 166 -3.00 12.15 -7.77
CA ASP A 166 -3.30 12.15 -9.21
C ASP A 166 -4.72 11.62 -9.45
N GLN A 167 -5.18 10.69 -8.60
CA GLN A 167 -6.57 10.22 -8.57
C GLN A 167 -7.00 9.91 -7.13
N LEU A 168 -8.16 10.40 -6.73
CA LEU A 168 -8.84 10.05 -5.50
C LEU A 168 -9.92 9.01 -5.80
N VAL A 169 -9.84 7.84 -5.17
CA VAL A 169 -10.67 6.67 -5.51
C VAL A 169 -11.72 6.40 -4.44
N PHE A 170 -11.34 6.56 -3.16
CA PHE A 170 -12.24 6.38 -2.03
C PHE A 170 -12.19 7.55 -1.07
N ILE A 171 -13.36 7.93 -0.55
CA ILE A 171 -13.51 8.81 0.61
C ILE A 171 -14.23 8.03 1.71
N SER A 172 -13.70 8.09 2.92
CA SER A 172 -14.36 7.54 4.11
C SER A 172 -15.17 8.61 4.82
N TRP A 173 -16.29 8.17 5.37
CA TRP A 173 -17.04 8.80 6.43
C TRP A 173 -17.00 7.90 7.66
N PHE A 174 -16.75 8.48 8.82
CA PHE A 174 -16.74 7.78 10.11
C PHE A 174 -17.95 8.16 10.95
N GLN A 175 -18.34 7.28 11.84
CA GLN A 175 -19.55 7.46 12.68
C GLN A 175 -19.49 8.74 13.53
N GLY A 176 -18.30 9.20 13.90
CA GLY A 176 -18.09 10.48 14.59
C GLY A 176 -18.30 11.72 13.71
N GLY A 177 -18.46 11.57 12.41
CA GLY A 177 -18.71 12.64 11.44
C GLY A 177 -17.50 13.06 10.63
N GLU A 178 -16.31 12.53 10.94
CA GLU A 178 -15.09 12.85 10.23
C GLU A 178 -15.10 12.23 8.82
N VAL A 179 -14.39 12.90 7.89
CA VAL A 179 -14.14 12.43 6.54
C VAL A 179 -12.65 12.28 6.29
N PHE A 180 -12.29 11.39 5.35
CA PHE A 180 -10.90 11.12 5.04
C PHE A 180 -10.71 10.65 3.60
N ARG A 181 -9.62 11.08 2.95
CA ARG A 181 -9.19 10.58 1.64
C ARG A 181 -8.57 9.18 1.79
N SER A 182 -9.39 8.15 1.70
CA SER A 182 -9.06 6.75 2.07
C SER A 182 -8.43 5.93 0.98
N GLY A 183 -8.57 6.34 -0.28
CA GLY A 183 -7.97 5.66 -1.43
C GLY A 183 -7.35 6.67 -2.38
N CYS A 184 -6.03 6.82 -2.34
CA CYS A 184 -5.29 7.83 -3.08
C CYS A 184 -4.25 7.20 -3.98
N CYS A 185 -4.16 7.64 -5.24
CA CYS A 185 -3.23 7.14 -6.25
C CYS A 185 -2.25 8.22 -6.69
N TRP A 186 -0.99 7.83 -6.91
CA TRP A 186 0.06 8.68 -7.50
C TRP A 186 0.91 7.91 -8.48
N GLU A 187 1.46 8.60 -9.48
CA GLU A 187 2.56 8.12 -10.30
C GLU A 187 3.86 8.83 -9.88
N ARG A 188 4.94 8.05 -9.68
CA ARG A 188 6.26 8.57 -9.30
C ARG A 188 7.34 7.83 -10.10
N GLY A 189 8.08 8.58 -10.95
CA GLY A 189 8.90 7.95 -11.96
C GLY A 189 8.05 7.09 -12.88
N HIS A 190 8.38 5.80 -12.98
CA HIS A 190 7.57 4.82 -13.72
C HIS A 190 6.64 4.00 -12.81
N GLY A 191 6.73 4.19 -11.48
CA GLY A 191 5.97 3.44 -10.49
C GLY A 191 4.63 4.06 -10.16
N ARG A 192 3.71 3.22 -9.72
CA ARG A 192 2.39 3.61 -9.24
C ARG A 192 2.28 3.33 -7.76
N ILE A 193 1.72 4.29 -7.02
CA ILE A 193 1.56 4.23 -5.57
C ILE A 193 0.07 4.32 -5.27
N PHE A 194 -0.42 3.40 -4.45
CA PHE A 194 -1.77 3.45 -3.89
C PHE A 194 -1.69 3.45 -2.37
N TYR A 195 -2.32 4.42 -1.75
CA TYR A 195 -2.58 4.43 -0.32
C TYR A 195 -4.00 3.99 -0.06
N PHE A 196 -4.19 3.07 0.89
CA PHE A 196 -5.50 2.57 1.30
C PHE A 196 -5.62 2.56 2.83
N ARG A 197 -6.58 3.34 3.34
CA ARG A 197 -6.74 3.58 4.77
C ARG A 197 -7.13 2.36 5.60
N PRO A 198 -8.08 1.47 5.22
CA PRO A 198 -8.47 0.33 6.05
C PRO A 198 -7.30 -0.55 6.45
N GLY A 199 -7.26 -1.04 7.70
CA GLY A 199 -6.21 -1.98 8.06
C GLY A 199 -5.65 -1.97 9.48
N HIS A 200 -6.37 -1.40 10.48
CA HIS A 200 -5.91 -1.43 11.87
C HIS A 200 -5.87 -2.87 12.40
N GLU A 201 -4.79 -3.23 13.10
CA GLU A 201 -4.47 -4.61 13.50
C GLU A 201 -5.43 -5.20 14.53
N THR A 202 -6.10 -4.39 15.33
CA THR A 202 -7.06 -4.85 16.37
C THR A 202 -8.45 -5.18 15.82
N TYR A 203 -8.66 -5.00 14.51
CA TYR A 203 -9.92 -5.30 13.83
C TYR A 203 -9.70 -6.29 12.67
N PRO A 204 -10.68 -7.15 12.34
CA PRO A 204 -10.53 -8.19 11.30
C PRO A 204 -10.64 -7.63 9.86
N ILE A 205 -10.01 -6.48 9.59
CA ILE A 205 -10.15 -5.72 8.35
C ILE A 205 -9.72 -6.52 7.12
N TYR A 206 -8.60 -7.26 7.21
CA TYR A 206 -8.09 -8.06 6.09
C TYR A 206 -8.83 -9.39 5.88
N HIS A 207 -9.89 -9.66 6.68
CA HIS A 207 -10.86 -10.73 6.43
C HIS A 207 -12.09 -10.21 5.66
N ASP A 208 -12.24 -8.89 5.51
CA ASP A 208 -13.33 -8.31 4.72
C ASP A 208 -13.11 -8.49 3.22
N LYS A 209 -14.14 -9.02 2.54
CA LYS A 209 -14.06 -9.33 1.11
C LYS A 209 -13.91 -8.10 0.21
N ASN A 210 -14.49 -6.94 0.57
CA ASN A 210 -14.40 -5.73 -0.23
C ASN A 210 -13.01 -5.12 -0.06
N VAL A 211 -12.45 -5.11 1.16
CA VAL A 211 -11.08 -4.67 1.43
C VAL A 211 -10.09 -5.50 0.61
N MET A 212 -10.22 -6.83 0.65
CA MET A 212 -9.32 -7.69 -0.11
C MET A 212 -9.49 -7.56 -1.62
N LYS A 213 -10.71 -7.33 -2.10
CA LYS A 213 -10.99 -7.05 -3.51
C LYS A 213 -10.31 -5.75 -3.96
N VAL A 214 -10.41 -4.68 -3.17
CA VAL A 214 -9.72 -3.41 -3.45
C VAL A 214 -8.20 -3.62 -3.52
N ILE A 215 -7.62 -4.39 -2.58
CA ILE A 215 -6.17 -4.67 -2.57
C ILE A 215 -5.77 -5.48 -3.80
N ALA A 216 -6.54 -6.50 -4.18
CA ALA A 216 -6.26 -7.30 -5.38
C ALA A 216 -6.34 -6.45 -6.66
N ASN A 217 -7.35 -5.60 -6.78
CA ASN A 217 -7.49 -4.67 -7.89
C ASN A 217 -6.34 -3.65 -7.92
N ALA A 218 -5.92 -3.15 -6.75
CA ALA A 218 -4.78 -2.25 -6.62
C ALA A 218 -3.46 -2.92 -7.08
N VAL A 219 -3.27 -4.20 -6.77
CA VAL A 219 -2.12 -4.98 -7.28
C VAL A 219 -2.13 -5.02 -8.81
N ARG A 220 -3.28 -5.29 -9.44
CA ARG A 220 -3.41 -5.29 -10.91
C ARG A 220 -3.16 -3.91 -11.50
N TRP A 221 -3.71 -2.86 -10.89
CA TRP A 221 -3.52 -1.47 -11.32
C TRP A 221 -2.06 -1.03 -11.19
N ALA A 222 -1.40 -1.37 -10.09
CA ALA A 222 -0.02 -0.98 -9.80
C ALA A 222 1.03 -1.85 -10.54
N ASN A 223 0.62 -2.95 -11.20
CA ASN A 223 1.53 -3.81 -11.96
C ASN A 223 2.32 -3.00 -12.99
N PRO A 224 3.65 -3.13 -13.06
CA PRO A 224 4.50 -2.32 -13.93
C PRO A 224 4.11 -2.38 -15.41
N ARG A 225 4.04 -1.21 -16.05
CA ARG A 225 4.03 -1.09 -17.51
C ARG A 225 5.45 -1.12 -18.05
N ILE A 226 6.38 -0.54 -17.31
CA ILE A 226 7.81 -0.44 -17.63
C ILE A 226 8.59 -0.75 -16.36
N ARG A 227 9.74 -1.40 -16.50
CA ARG A 227 10.73 -1.62 -15.45
C ARG A 227 12.10 -1.20 -16.02
N GLN A 228 12.44 0.07 -15.84
CA GLN A 228 13.71 0.61 -16.32
C GLN A 228 14.19 1.77 -15.45
N GLU A 229 15.48 1.96 -15.38
CA GLU A 229 16.09 3.13 -14.75
C GLU A 229 15.73 4.40 -15.53
N HIS A 230 15.38 5.46 -14.80
CA HIS A 230 15.13 6.78 -15.39
C HIS A 230 16.46 7.53 -15.49
N VAL A 231 17.08 7.49 -16.69
CA VAL A 231 18.37 8.12 -16.95
C VAL A 231 18.19 9.32 -17.86
N CYS A 232 18.73 10.46 -17.42
CA CYS A 232 18.80 11.69 -18.23
C CYS A 232 20.27 12.02 -18.52
N PRO A 233 20.91 11.35 -19.51
CA PRO A 233 22.32 11.56 -19.81
C PRO A 233 22.53 12.88 -20.56
N ASN A 234 23.74 13.44 -20.45
CA ASN A 234 24.18 14.47 -21.38
C ASN A 234 24.23 13.87 -22.81
N THR A 235 23.63 14.53 -23.77
CA THR A 235 23.50 14.02 -25.13
C THR A 235 23.99 15.03 -26.16
N LYS A 236 24.41 14.54 -27.33
CA LYS A 236 24.73 15.39 -28.48
C LYS A 236 23.43 15.92 -29.09
N PRO A 237 23.48 17.14 -29.71
CA PRO A 237 22.31 17.64 -30.41
C PRO A 237 21.92 16.71 -31.56
N ILE A 238 20.59 16.53 -31.72
CA ILE A 238 20.00 15.71 -32.78
C ILE A 238 20.19 16.39 -34.13
N GLU A 239 20.14 17.73 -34.15
CA GLU A 239 20.29 18.52 -35.36
C GLU A 239 21.58 19.37 -35.28
N LYS A 240 22.07 19.85 -36.42
CA LYS A 240 23.23 20.73 -36.49
C LYS A 240 22.95 22.06 -35.80
N LEU A 241 23.78 22.43 -34.83
CA LEU A 241 23.73 23.77 -34.22
C LEU A 241 24.29 24.78 -35.20
N SER A 242 23.59 25.90 -35.38
CA SER A 242 24.01 27.05 -36.22
C SER A 242 25.15 27.82 -35.56
#